data_731f1ef49a75ebf5836d3cc8f117340a
#
_entry.id   731f1ef49a75ebf5836d3cc8f117340a
#
_cell.length_a   1.000
_cell.length_b   1.000
_cell.length_c   1.000
_cell.angle_alpha   90.00
_cell.angle_beta   90.00
_cell.angle_gamma   90.00
#
_symmetry.space_group_name_H-M   'P 1'
#
loop_
_entity.id
_entity.type
_entity.pdbx_description
1 polymer ?
#
loop_
_entity_poly.entity_id
_entity_poly.type
_entity_poly.pdbx_seq_one_letter_code
_entity_poly.pdbx_strand_id
1 'polypeptide(L)'
;MHIRFEKELDPEQYMAVSATEGPLLIIAGAGSGKTRVITFRIAKLLSQGVPPESILALTFTNKAAREMAQRARELSGLPLKNLHISTFHSFGAWFLRKEIHRLGWRDNFTIYDEQDKLQALKECARDLGYAMEGFDPKVDAQEISARKAGTLGIHRGECGQGGDSGRLGEEYRKALKVYNAVDFDDLIALPLEIMARHPEAAKALSRRFSHVMIDEFQDTSLQQYELVKAFAGNNLCAEIGRAHV
;
A
#
# COMPACT_ATOMS: atom_id res chain seq x y z
N MET A 1 6.26 -26.69 -16.35
CA MET A 1 7.15 -25.57 -16.03
C MET A 1 8.56 -26.10 -15.81
N HIS A 2 9.54 -25.74 -16.63
CA HIS A 2 10.92 -26.26 -16.51
C HIS A 2 11.90 -25.09 -16.30
N ILE A 3 11.68 -24.25 -15.27
CA ILE A 3 12.70 -23.29 -14.88
C ILE A 3 13.79 -24.06 -14.15
N ARG A 4 15.02 -23.93 -14.63
CA ARG A 4 16.20 -24.41 -13.92
C ARG A 4 16.73 -23.28 -13.04
N PHE A 5 16.07 -23.04 -11.89
CA PHE A 5 16.40 -21.97 -10.97
C PHE A 5 17.90 -21.91 -10.64
N GLU A 6 18.54 -23.07 -10.46
CA GLU A 6 19.98 -23.19 -10.15
C GLU A 6 20.90 -22.70 -11.28
N LYS A 7 20.41 -22.66 -12.53
CA LYS A 7 21.19 -22.18 -13.68
C LYS A 7 20.94 -20.70 -14.00
N GLU A 8 19.79 -20.19 -13.56
CA GLU A 8 19.34 -18.83 -13.83
C GLU A 8 19.75 -17.84 -12.73
N LEU A 9 20.05 -18.33 -11.53
CA LEU A 9 20.32 -17.54 -10.34
C LEU A 9 21.74 -17.83 -9.83
N ASP A 10 22.37 -16.80 -9.27
CA ASP A 10 23.57 -17.04 -8.48
C ASP A 10 23.23 -17.74 -7.15
N PRO A 11 24.22 -18.30 -6.42
CA PRO A 11 23.97 -19.07 -5.22
C PRO A 11 23.17 -18.34 -4.14
N GLU A 12 23.42 -17.04 -3.94
CA GLU A 12 22.75 -16.22 -2.93
C GLU A 12 21.29 -15.93 -3.35
N GLN A 13 21.07 -15.59 -4.61
CA GLN A 13 19.74 -15.42 -5.18
C GLN A 13 18.95 -16.72 -5.13
N TYR A 14 19.58 -17.87 -5.47
CA TYR A 14 18.93 -19.18 -5.38
C TYR A 14 18.52 -19.54 -3.96
N MET A 15 19.36 -19.26 -2.98
CA MET A 15 19.05 -19.45 -1.56
C MET A 15 17.83 -18.62 -1.15
N ALA A 16 17.81 -17.31 -1.50
CA ALA A 16 16.68 -16.42 -1.21
C ALA A 16 15.39 -16.85 -1.90
N VAL A 17 15.45 -17.31 -3.15
CA VAL A 17 14.29 -17.81 -3.89
C VAL A 17 13.77 -19.13 -3.32
N SER A 18 14.66 -19.98 -2.81
CA SER A 18 14.31 -21.32 -2.29
C SER A 18 13.73 -21.29 -0.87
N ALA A 19 14.02 -20.26 -0.08
CA ALA A 19 13.47 -20.07 1.26
C ALA A 19 12.00 -19.59 1.19
N THR A 20 11.07 -20.48 0.81
CA THR A 20 9.67 -20.12 0.53
C THR A 20 8.81 -19.94 1.77
N GLU A 21 9.21 -20.48 2.91
CA GLU A 21 8.49 -20.41 4.18
C GLU A 21 9.20 -19.51 5.20
N GLY A 22 8.40 -18.88 6.05
CA GLY A 22 8.86 -17.99 7.11
C GLY A 22 9.19 -16.56 6.66
N PRO A 23 9.49 -15.66 7.61
CA PRO A 23 9.86 -14.29 7.30
C PRO A 23 11.25 -14.25 6.65
N LEU A 24 11.39 -13.48 5.57
CA LEU A 24 12.63 -13.33 4.83
C LEU A 24 12.94 -11.85 4.59
N LEU A 25 14.16 -11.45 4.95
CA LEU A 25 14.71 -10.15 4.57
C LEU A 25 15.86 -10.35 3.58
N ILE A 26 15.73 -9.75 2.40
CA ILE A 26 16.74 -9.77 1.34
C ILE A 26 17.44 -8.42 1.34
N ILE A 27 18.74 -8.40 1.60
CA ILE A 27 19.55 -7.19 1.56
C ILE A 27 20.50 -7.29 0.37
N ALA A 28 20.34 -6.40 -0.60
CA ALA A 28 21.07 -6.50 -1.84
C ALA A 28 21.55 -5.14 -2.35
N GLY A 29 22.74 -5.09 -2.98
CA GLY A 29 23.29 -3.87 -3.56
C GLY A 29 22.53 -3.38 -4.78
N ALA A 30 22.79 -2.14 -5.21
CA ALA A 30 22.26 -1.65 -6.47
C ALA A 30 22.77 -2.53 -7.64
N GLY A 31 21.87 -2.86 -8.58
CA GLY A 31 22.22 -3.69 -9.73
C GLY A 31 22.35 -5.20 -9.47
N SER A 32 22.19 -5.69 -8.24
CA SER A 32 22.29 -7.11 -7.89
C SER A 32 21.12 -7.98 -8.36
N GLY A 33 20.18 -7.41 -9.10
CA GLY A 33 19.02 -8.15 -9.59
C GLY A 33 17.90 -8.37 -8.57
N LYS A 34 17.72 -7.45 -7.62
CA LYS A 34 16.70 -7.48 -6.55
C LYS A 34 15.30 -7.86 -7.03
N THR A 35 14.73 -7.10 -7.94
CA THR A 35 13.41 -7.38 -8.53
C THR A 35 13.37 -8.75 -9.24
N ARG A 36 14.54 -9.24 -9.71
CA ARG A 36 14.68 -10.60 -10.26
C ARG A 36 14.42 -11.64 -9.17
N VAL A 37 14.97 -11.46 -7.98
CA VAL A 37 14.75 -12.41 -6.86
C VAL A 37 13.27 -12.49 -6.51
N ILE A 38 12.56 -11.36 -6.38
CA ILE A 38 11.11 -11.35 -6.10
C ILE A 38 10.33 -12.09 -7.20
N THR A 39 10.62 -11.82 -8.48
CA THR A 39 9.91 -12.49 -9.59
C THR A 39 10.19 -13.98 -9.67
N PHE A 40 11.43 -14.40 -9.44
CA PHE A 40 11.80 -15.83 -9.39
C PHE A 40 11.19 -16.51 -8.16
N ARG A 41 11.07 -15.82 -7.02
CA ARG A 41 10.39 -16.33 -5.83
C ARG A 41 8.89 -16.56 -6.09
N ILE A 42 8.20 -15.63 -6.76
CA ILE A 42 6.83 -15.82 -7.23
C ILE A 42 6.74 -17.09 -8.10
N ALA A 43 7.62 -17.21 -9.10
CA ALA A 43 7.65 -18.35 -9.99
C ALA A 43 7.93 -19.68 -9.24
N LYS A 44 8.77 -19.65 -8.22
CA LYS A 44 9.07 -20.81 -7.36
C LYS A 44 7.84 -21.25 -6.57
N LEU A 45 7.15 -20.30 -5.90
CA LEU A 45 5.91 -20.57 -5.17
C LEU A 45 4.85 -21.20 -6.08
N LEU A 46 4.65 -20.62 -7.27
CA LEU A 46 3.73 -21.17 -8.28
C LEU A 46 4.12 -22.58 -8.72
N SER A 47 5.42 -22.86 -8.87
CA SER A 47 5.91 -24.21 -9.21
C SER A 47 5.70 -25.24 -8.13
N GLN A 48 5.57 -24.79 -6.88
CA GLN A 48 5.26 -25.64 -5.71
C GLN A 48 3.74 -25.82 -5.51
N GLY A 49 2.91 -25.23 -6.39
CA GLY A 49 1.46 -25.36 -6.33
C GLY A 49 0.77 -24.32 -5.45
N VAL A 50 1.48 -23.28 -5.02
CA VAL A 50 0.86 -22.14 -4.29
C VAL A 50 -0.10 -21.42 -5.24
N PRO A 51 -1.39 -21.24 -4.87
CA PRO A 51 -2.37 -20.60 -5.73
C PRO A 51 -1.98 -19.13 -6.03
N PRO A 52 -2.07 -18.67 -7.28
CA PRO A 52 -1.71 -17.29 -7.63
C PRO A 52 -2.45 -16.23 -6.81
N GLU A 53 -3.72 -16.46 -6.49
CA GLU A 53 -4.56 -15.57 -5.70
C GLU A 53 -4.15 -15.44 -4.23
N SER A 54 -3.30 -16.34 -3.74
CA SER A 54 -2.76 -16.31 -2.38
C SER A 54 -1.40 -15.58 -2.28
N ILE A 55 -0.90 -15.05 -3.39
CA ILE A 55 0.35 -14.30 -3.46
C ILE A 55 0.04 -12.82 -3.67
N LEU A 56 0.60 -11.98 -2.82
CA LEU A 56 0.59 -10.52 -2.94
C LEU A 56 2.03 -10.03 -3.10
N ALA A 57 2.28 -9.20 -4.12
CA ALA A 57 3.53 -8.48 -4.25
C ALA A 57 3.26 -6.96 -4.36
N LEU A 58 3.93 -6.20 -3.52
CA LEU A 58 3.79 -4.75 -3.43
C LEU A 58 5.08 -4.07 -3.85
N THR A 59 4.94 -3.00 -4.64
CA THR A 59 6.05 -2.18 -5.11
C THR A 59 5.65 -0.70 -5.12
N PHE A 60 6.58 0.21 -5.43
CA PHE A 60 6.33 1.65 -5.37
C PHE A 60 5.68 2.23 -6.60
N THR A 61 6.00 1.71 -7.80
CA THR A 61 5.53 2.29 -9.04
C THR A 61 4.67 1.34 -9.87
N ASN A 62 3.68 1.90 -10.56
CA ASN A 62 2.86 1.13 -11.49
C ASN A 62 3.68 0.50 -12.63
N LYS A 63 4.82 1.11 -12.98
CA LYS A 63 5.75 0.56 -13.97
C LYS A 63 6.40 -0.71 -13.41
N ALA A 64 6.99 -0.65 -12.21
CA ALA A 64 7.59 -1.80 -11.56
C ALA A 64 6.59 -2.94 -11.36
N ALA A 65 5.36 -2.64 -10.93
CA ALA A 65 4.30 -3.63 -10.80
C ALA A 65 3.99 -4.34 -12.12
N ARG A 66 3.88 -3.60 -13.22
CA ARG A 66 3.65 -4.18 -14.56
C ARG A 66 4.82 -5.04 -15.04
N GLU A 67 6.06 -4.56 -14.87
CA GLU A 67 7.26 -5.31 -15.24
C GLU A 67 7.39 -6.60 -14.41
N MET A 68 7.13 -6.53 -13.11
CA MET A 68 7.13 -7.69 -12.21
C MET A 68 6.08 -8.71 -12.64
N ALA A 69 4.85 -8.26 -12.95
CA ALA A 69 3.77 -9.13 -13.40
C ALA A 69 4.06 -9.79 -14.76
N GLN A 70 4.70 -9.06 -15.67
CA GLN A 70 5.13 -9.60 -16.96
C GLN A 70 6.17 -10.68 -16.78
N ARG A 71 7.25 -10.41 -16.02
CA ARG A 71 8.34 -11.36 -15.75
C ARG A 71 7.84 -12.61 -15.03
N ALA A 72 6.94 -12.44 -14.04
CA ALA A 72 6.33 -13.59 -13.35
C ALA A 72 5.54 -14.48 -14.32
N ARG A 73 4.81 -13.90 -15.30
CA ARG A 73 4.10 -14.64 -16.34
C ARG A 73 5.06 -15.37 -17.28
N GLU A 74 6.11 -14.70 -17.77
CA GLU A 74 7.13 -15.27 -18.64
C GLU A 74 7.83 -16.47 -17.97
N LEU A 75 8.23 -16.30 -16.71
CA LEU A 75 8.85 -17.35 -15.92
C LEU A 75 7.91 -18.53 -15.65
N SER A 76 6.68 -18.26 -15.23
CA SER A 76 5.75 -19.34 -14.86
C SER A 76 5.14 -20.05 -16.05
N GLY A 77 5.02 -19.40 -17.20
CA GLY A 77 4.27 -19.91 -18.36
C GLY A 77 2.76 -20.06 -18.09
N LEU A 78 2.26 -19.48 -16.98
CA LEU A 78 0.87 -19.61 -16.55
C LEU A 78 0.09 -18.32 -16.78
N PRO A 79 -1.22 -18.40 -17.06
CA PRO A 79 -2.09 -17.24 -17.06
C PRO A 79 -2.32 -16.77 -15.60
N LEU A 80 -1.57 -15.78 -15.13
CA LEU A 80 -1.61 -15.31 -13.74
C LEU A 80 -2.74 -14.27 -13.50
N LYS A 81 -3.96 -14.57 -13.91
CA LYS A 81 -5.10 -13.63 -13.83
C LYS A 81 -5.42 -13.17 -12.40
N ASN A 82 -5.16 -14.01 -11.41
CA ASN A 82 -5.53 -13.76 -10.01
C ASN A 82 -4.34 -13.42 -9.12
N LEU A 83 -3.13 -13.40 -9.66
CA LEU A 83 -1.93 -12.96 -8.93
C LEU A 83 -2.05 -11.44 -8.67
N HIS A 84 -1.89 -11.04 -7.41
CA HIS A 84 -2.01 -9.63 -7.03
C HIS A 84 -0.62 -8.98 -6.95
N ILE A 85 -0.27 -8.23 -7.99
CA ILE A 85 0.94 -7.40 -8.03
C ILE A 85 0.50 -5.96 -8.26
N SER A 86 0.82 -5.06 -7.34
CA SER A 86 0.35 -3.67 -7.41
C SER A 86 1.22 -2.73 -6.58
N THR A 87 0.95 -1.43 -6.66
CA THR A 87 1.47 -0.47 -5.68
C THR A 87 0.66 -0.52 -4.39
N PHE A 88 1.21 0.02 -3.29
CA PHE A 88 0.49 0.16 -2.02
C PHE A 88 -0.84 0.91 -2.19
N HIS A 89 -0.84 2.02 -2.93
CA HIS A 89 -2.05 2.80 -3.18
C HIS A 89 -3.07 2.03 -4.02
N SER A 90 -2.62 1.32 -5.05
CA SER A 90 -3.51 0.48 -5.86
C SER A 90 -4.10 -0.67 -5.05
N PHE A 91 -3.32 -1.27 -4.14
CA PHE A 91 -3.81 -2.26 -3.18
C PHE A 91 -4.83 -1.66 -2.23
N GLY A 92 -4.55 -0.48 -1.68
CA GLY A 92 -5.49 0.24 -0.81
C GLY A 92 -6.80 0.55 -1.52
N ALA A 93 -6.75 1.07 -2.75
CA ALA A 93 -7.94 1.31 -3.57
C ALA A 93 -8.73 0.01 -3.81
N TRP A 94 -8.06 -1.10 -4.14
CA TRP A 94 -8.68 -2.40 -4.32
C TRP A 94 -9.35 -2.91 -3.03
N PHE A 95 -8.71 -2.73 -1.87
CA PHE A 95 -9.28 -3.10 -0.59
C PHE A 95 -10.49 -2.23 -0.24
N LEU A 96 -10.38 -0.91 -0.42
CA LEU A 96 -11.46 0.03 -0.15
C LEU A 96 -12.68 -0.24 -1.03
N ARG A 97 -12.54 -0.63 -2.31
CA ARG A 97 -13.66 -1.03 -3.15
C ARG A 97 -14.50 -2.17 -2.56
N LYS A 98 -13.94 -2.94 -1.62
CA LYS A 98 -14.63 -4.06 -0.97
C LYS A 98 -15.16 -3.72 0.42
N GLU A 99 -14.43 -2.93 1.18
CA GLU A 99 -14.62 -2.80 2.62
C GLU A 99 -15.01 -1.39 3.09
N ILE A 100 -14.95 -0.35 2.22
CA ILE A 100 -15.14 1.05 2.61
C ILE A 100 -16.57 1.34 3.12
N HIS A 101 -17.53 0.50 2.73
CA HIS A 101 -18.91 0.58 3.23
C HIS A 101 -18.99 0.50 4.77
N ARG A 102 -18.02 -0.15 5.41
CA ARG A 102 -17.90 -0.23 6.88
C ARG A 102 -17.68 1.12 7.54
N LEU A 103 -17.14 2.08 6.80
CA LEU A 103 -16.96 3.46 7.25
C LEU A 103 -18.07 4.39 6.72
N GLY A 104 -19.04 3.84 5.97
CA GLY A 104 -20.22 4.56 5.47
C GLY A 104 -19.97 5.32 4.15
N TRP A 105 -18.97 4.94 3.37
CA TRP A 105 -18.85 5.32 1.95
C TRP A 105 -19.49 4.27 1.06
N ARG A 106 -19.74 4.64 -0.21
CA ARG A 106 -20.12 3.68 -1.25
C ARG A 106 -18.86 3.15 -1.94
N ASP A 107 -18.91 1.93 -2.44
CA ASP A 107 -17.80 1.24 -3.10
C ASP A 107 -17.34 1.89 -4.42
N ASN A 108 -18.22 2.65 -5.08
CA ASN A 108 -17.96 3.39 -6.32
C ASN A 108 -17.39 4.80 -6.09
N PHE A 109 -16.64 5.01 -5.01
CA PHE A 109 -16.03 6.30 -4.68
C PHE A 109 -15.09 6.84 -5.77
N THR A 110 -14.96 8.17 -5.84
CA THR A 110 -13.97 8.87 -6.67
C THR A 110 -12.67 9.03 -5.91
N ILE A 111 -11.54 8.93 -6.60
CA ILE A 111 -10.22 9.25 -6.03
C ILE A 111 -9.87 10.67 -6.47
N TYR A 112 -9.75 11.56 -5.50
CA TYR A 112 -9.36 12.96 -5.72
C TYR A 112 -7.85 13.04 -5.93
N ASP A 113 -7.47 13.78 -6.96
CA ASP A 113 -6.08 14.17 -7.16
C ASP A 113 -5.71 15.39 -6.29
N GLU A 114 -4.48 15.88 -6.44
CA GLU A 114 -4.01 17.04 -5.67
C GLU A 114 -4.81 18.32 -5.96
N GLN A 115 -5.28 18.49 -7.19
CA GLN A 115 -6.08 19.67 -7.56
C GLN A 115 -7.48 19.58 -6.95
N ASP A 116 -8.11 18.42 -7.03
CA ASP A 116 -9.41 18.15 -6.40
C ASP A 116 -9.33 18.37 -4.89
N LYS A 117 -8.27 17.87 -4.23
CA LYS A 117 -8.00 18.04 -2.80
C LYS A 117 -7.91 19.51 -2.42
N LEU A 118 -7.10 20.29 -3.13
CA LEU A 118 -6.92 21.71 -2.86
C LEU A 118 -8.21 22.50 -3.10
N GLN A 119 -8.98 22.14 -4.12
CA GLN A 119 -10.27 22.78 -4.39
C GLN A 119 -11.28 22.49 -3.27
N ALA A 120 -11.41 21.24 -2.86
CA ALA A 120 -12.30 20.85 -1.77
C ALA A 120 -11.91 21.52 -0.43
N LEU A 121 -10.61 21.66 -0.15
CA LEU A 121 -10.13 22.38 1.03
C LEU A 121 -10.50 23.86 1.00
N LYS A 122 -10.41 24.52 -0.16
CA LYS A 122 -10.86 25.93 -0.32
C LYS A 122 -12.35 26.09 -0.06
N GLU A 123 -13.17 25.15 -0.52
CA GLU A 123 -14.61 25.16 -0.29
C GLU A 123 -14.90 24.98 1.20
N CYS A 124 -14.30 23.99 1.86
CA CYS A 124 -14.44 23.77 3.30
C CYS A 124 -14.00 24.99 4.12
N ALA A 125 -12.88 25.62 3.78
CA ALA A 125 -12.39 26.82 4.47
C ALA A 125 -13.38 27.99 4.34
N ARG A 126 -13.95 28.18 3.15
CA ARG A 126 -14.98 29.20 2.91
C ARG A 126 -16.25 28.93 3.75
N ASP A 127 -16.72 27.70 3.79
CA ASP A 127 -17.89 27.28 4.56
C ASP A 127 -17.67 27.46 6.06
N LEU A 128 -16.43 27.31 6.53
CA LEU A 128 -16.03 27.57 7.90
C LEU A 128 -15.82 29.06 8.23
N GLY A 129 -15.93 29.95 7.22
CA GLY A 129 -15.77 31.40 7.39
C GLY A 129 -14.32 31.87 7.48
N TYR A 130 -13.37 31.11 6.92
CA TYR A 130 -11.97 31.57 6.87
C TYR A 130 -11.82 32.79 5.96
N ALA A 131 -10.94 33.71 6.36
CA ALA A 131 -10.54 34.81 5.49
C ALA A 131 -9.80 34.24 4.27
N MET A 132 -10.39 34.41 3.09
CA MET A 132 -9.82 33.86 1.84
C MET A 132 -8.65 34.68 1.31
N GLU A 133 -8.49 35.91 1.78
CA GLU A 133 -7.33 36.76 1.44
C GLU A 133 -6.08 36.20 2.14
N GLY A 134 -5.09 35.74 1.34
CA GLY A 134 -3.88 35.10 1.84
C GLY A 134 -4.02 33.63 2.25
N PHE A 135 -5.20 33.02 2.12
CA PHE A 135 -5.38 31.59 2.40
C PHE A 135 -4.66 30.73 1.36
N ASP A 136 -3.70 29.93 1.79
CA ASP A 136 -3.03 28.93 0.95
C ASP A 136 -3.44 27.50 1.37
N PRO A 137 -4.32 26.84 0.61
CA PRO A 137 -4.78 25.50 0.95
C PRO A 137 -3.67 24.43 0.92
N LYS A 138 -2.51 24.74 0.34
CA LYS A 138 -1.38 23.78 0.29
C LYS A 138 -0.79 23.55 1.67
N VAL A 139 -0.74 24.60 2.51
CA VAL A 139 -0.24 24.49 3.89
C VAL A 139 -1.12 23.55 4.69
N ASP A 140 -2.44 23.77 4.65
CA ASP A 140 -3.40 22.93 5.35
C ASP A 140 -3.43 21.51 4.77
N ALA A 141 -3.33 21.35 3.45
CA ALA A 141 -3.24 20.04 2.79
C ALA A 141 -2.05 19.23 3.31
N GLN A 142 -0.87 19.86 3.45
CA GLN A 142 0.31 19.19 3.98
C GLN A 142 0.11 18.76 5.45
N GLU A 143 -0.46 19.64 6.28
CA GLU A 143 -0.73 19.31 7.68
C GLU A 143 -1.76 18.18 7.81
N ILE A 144 -2.84 18.23 7.02
CA ILE A 144 -3.87 17.18 7.00
C ILE A 144 -3.25 15.84 6.54
N SER A 145 -2.40 15.86 5.50
CA SER A 145 -1.67 14.66 5.06
C SER A 145 -0.75 14.11 6.15
N ALA A 146 0.00 14.98 6.83
CA ALA A 146 0.88 14.58 7.92
C ALA A 146 0.09 13.99 9.11
N ARG A 147 -1.09 14.53 9.41
CA ARG A 147 -2.00 13.95 10.43
C ARG A 147 -2.52 12.59 9.99
N LYS A 148 -2.99 12.45 8.75
CA LYS A 148 -3.40 11.16 8.19
C LYS A 148 -2.25 10.15 8.22
N ALA A 149 -1.01 10.59 7.94
CA ALA A 149 0.19 9.77 8.01
C ALA A 149 0.65 9.40 9.44
N GLY A 150 0.00 9.93 10.48
CA GLY A 150 0.39 9.67 11.86
C GLY A 150 1.75 10.27 12.25
N THR A 151 2.31 11.16 11.41
CA THR A 151 3.62 11.80 11.67
C THR A 151 3.52 12.97 12.65
N LEU A 152 2.33 13.51 12.85
CA LEU A 152 2.04 14.58 13.82
C LEU A 152 1.47 14.03 15.13
N GLY A 153 2.14 13.06 15.78
CA GLY A 153 1.98 12.72 17.19
C GLY A 153 0.55 12.53 17.72
N ILE A 154 -0.41 12.18 16.87
CA ILE A 154 -1.78 11.94 17.31
C ILE A 154 -1.84 10.52 17.87
N HIS A 155 -1.67 10.40 19.17
CA HIS A 155 -2.08 9.21 19.90
C HIS A 155 -3.56 8.95 19.62
N ARG A 156 -3.87 7.70 19.31
CA ARG A 156 -5.23 7.17 19.13
C ARG A 156 -6.12 7.67 20.29
N GLY A 157 -7.08 8.55 19.99
CA GLY A 157 -8.16 8.86 20.93
C GLY A 157 -8.29 10.30 21.44
N GLU A 158 -7.33 11.17 21.20
CA GLU A 158 -7.53 12.58 21.52
C GLU A 158 -7.78 13.36 20.22
N CYS A 159 -9.05 13.68 19.99
CA CYS A 159 -9.44 14.84 19.18
C CYS A 159 -8.91 16.05 19.95
N GLY A 160 -7.57 16.23 19.93
CA GLY A 160 -6.91 17.34 20.56
C GLY A 160 -7.45 18.61 19.93
N GLN A 161 -7.63 19.64 20.76
CA GLN A 161 -7.91 21.02 20.39
C GLN A 161 -6.81 21.51 19.40
N GLY A 162 -6.83 20.92 18.20
CA GLY A 162 -6.02 21.36 17.08
C GLY A 162 -6.57 22.70 16.63
N GLY A 163 -5.70 23.67 16.40
CA GLY A 163 -6.05 24.96 15.85
C GLY A 163 -6.87 24.85 14.54
N ASP A 164 -7.03 25.91 13.82
CA ASP A 164 -7.88 26.01 12.61
C ASP A 164 -7.72 24.85 11.62
N SER A 165 -6.51 24.32 11.42
CA SER A 165 -6.23 23.17 10.53
C SER A 165 -6.90 21.85 11.00
N GLY A 166 -7.08 21.66 12.29
CA GLY A 166 -7.79 20.48 12.81
C GLY A 166 -9.27 20.51 12.44
N ARG A 167 -9.90 21.67 12.60
CA ARG A 167 -11.30 21.91 12.24
C ARG A 167 -11.52 21.79 10.73
N LEU A 168 -10.62 22.35 9.95
CA LEU A 168 -10.64 22.23 8.48
C LEU A 168 -10.49 20.78 8.03
N GLY A 169 -9.60 20.01 8.64
CA GLY A 169 -9.41 18.59 8.33
C GLY A 169 -10.64 17.72 8.62
N GLU A 170 -11.36 18.00 9.72
CA GLU A 170 -12.62 17.34 10.01
C GLU A 170 -13.72 17.68 8.99
N GLU A 171 -13.83 18.96 8.60
CA GLU A 171 -14.80 19.38 7.60
C GLU A 171 -14.47 18.80 6.23
N TYR A 172 -13.19 18.80 5.85
CA TYR A 172 -12.72 18.14 4.63
C TYR A 172 -13.07 16.65 4.59
N ARG A 173 -12.87 15.93 5.70
CA ARG A 173 -13.26 14.51 5.78
C ARG A 173 -14.77 14.30 5.62
N LYS A 174 -15.60 15.18 6.20
CA LYS A 174 -17.05 15.15 6.00
C LYS A 174 -17.43 15.41 4.55
N ALA A 175 -16.81 16.42 3.93
CA ALA A 175 -17.01 16.75 2.52
C ALA A 175 -16.65 15.57 1.61
N LEU A 176 -15.49 14.93 1.80
CA LEU A 176 -15.12 13.72 1.07
C LEU A 176 -16.19 12.63 1.19
N LYS A 177 -16.74 12.43 2.39
CA LYS A 177 -17.78 11.43 2.61
C LYS A 177 -19.08 11.78 1.90
N VAL A 178 -19.50 13.05 1.91
CA VAL A 178 -20.70 13.55 1.22
C VAL A 178 -20.57 13.35 -0.29
N TYR A 179 -19.40 13.70 -0.86
CA TYR A 179 -19.11 13.55 -2.28
C TYR A 179 -18.79 12.11 -2.69
N ASN A 180 -18.75 11.20 -1.72
CA ASN A 180 -18.29 9.82 -1.93
C ASN A 180 -16.92 9.77 -2.60
N ALA A 181 -15.97 10.51 -2.07
CA ALA A 181 -14.61 10.63 -2.54
C ALA A 181 -13.60 10.22 -1.47
N VAL A 182 -12.41 9.87 -1.90
CA VAL A 182 -11.22 9.64 -1.07
C VAL A 182 -10.03 10.34 -1.74
N ASP A 183 -9.06 10.81 -0.99
CA ASP A 183 -7.80 11.31 -1.56
C ASP A 183 -6.70 10.23 -1.55
N PHE A 184 -5.51 10.58 -2.04
CA PHE A 184 -4.38 9.64 -2.10
C PHE A 184 -3.95 9.15 -0.71
N ASP A 185 -3.98 10.01 0.31
CA ASP A 185 -3.62 9.64 1.68
C ASP A 185 -4.62 8.63 2.24
N ASP A 186 -5.90 8.77 1.89
CA ASP A 186 -6.98 7.87 2.32
C ASP A 186 -6.81 6.46 1.76
N LEU A 187 -6.13 6.28 0.63
CA LEU A 187 -5.86 4.96 0.07
C LEU A 187 -4.99 4.09 1.00
N ILE A 188 -4.27 4.71 1.94
CA ILE A 188 -3.50 4.00 2.97
C ILE A 188 -4.16 4.14 4.35
N ALA A 189 -4.63 5.33 4.70
CA ALA A 189 -5.17 5.61 6.03
C ALA A 189 -6.50 4.91 6.31
N LEU A 190 -7.46 4.92 5.37
CA LEU A 190 -8.76 4.27 5.56
C LEU A 190 -8.69 2.74 5.63
N PRO A 191 -7.87 2.03 4.84
CA PRO A 191 -7.61 0.61 5.06
C PRO A 191 -7.14 0.28 6.47
N LEU A 192 -6.21 1.06 7.02
CA LEU A 192 -5.75 0.92 8.41
C LEU A 192 -6.88 1.15 9.42
N GLU A 193 -7.68 2.19 9.21
CA GLU A 193 -8.86 2.47 10.05
C GLU A 193 -9.86 1.33 10.02
N ILE A 194 -10.15 0.77 8.82
CA ILE A 194 -11.05 -0.38 8.68
C ILE A 194 -10.49 -1.58 9.44
N MET A 195 -9.22 -1.93 9.26
CA MET A 195 -8.62 -3.09 9.92
C MET A 195 -8.57 -2.93 11.45
N ALA A 196 -8.38 -1.71 11.94
CA ALA A 196 -8.39 -1.42 13.37
C ALA A 196 -9.78 -1.53 13.99
N ARG A 197 -10.84 -1.06 13.29
CA ARG A 197 -12.23 -1.10 13.77
C ARG A 197 -12.93 -2.42 13.49
N HIS A 198 -12.50 -3.12 12.44
CA HIS A 198 -13.06 -4.35 11.91
C HIS A 198 -11.96 -5.41 11.69
N PRO A 199 -11.45 -6.04 12.79
CA PRO A 199 -10.34 -7.00 12.70
C PRO A 199 -10.61 -8.19 11.77
N GLU A 200 -11.88 -8.51 11.53
CA GLU A 200 -12.27 -9.57 10.58
C GLU A 200 -11.86 -9.24 9.14
N ALA A 201 -11.76 -7.95 8.75
CA ALA A 201 -11.29 -7.55 7.44
C ALA A 201 -9.79 -7.86 7.27
N ALA A 202 -8.97 -7.59 8.30
CA ALA A 202 -7.56 -7.98 8.32
C ALA A 202 -7.40 -9.51 8.27
N LYS A 203 -8.22 -10.26 9.05
CA LYS A 203 -8.21 -11.73 9.01
C LYS A 203 -8.61 -12.29 7.65
N ALA A 204 -9.54 -11.65 6.94
CA ALA A 204 -9.91 -12.05 5.59
C ALA A 204 -8.74 -11.89 4.60
N LEU A 205 -7.97 -10.79 4.70
CA LEU A 205 -6.74 -10.59 3.92
C LEU A 205 -5.66 -11.61 4.27
N SER A 206 -5.44 -11.88 5.56
CA SER A 206 -4.47 -12.87 6.03
C SER A 206 -4.78 -14.29 5.53
N ARG A 207 -6.06 -14.66 5.46
CA ARG A 207 -6.49 -15.94 4.88
C ARG A 207 -6.32 -15.98 3.37
N ARG A 208 -6.50 -14.83 2.71
CA ARG A 208 -6.36 -14.74 1.27
C ARG A 208 -4.91 -14.78 0.84
N PHE A 209 -4.05 -13.96 1.47
CA PHE A 209 -2.65 -13.80 1.09
C PHE A 209 -1.74 -14.55 2.04
N SER A 210 -1.44 -15.81 1.70
CA SER A 210 -0.49 -16.63 2.47
C SER A 210 0.97 -16.22 2.29
N HIS A 211 1.28 -15.53 1.17
CA HIS A 211 2.62 -15.04 0.87
C HIS A 211 2.53 -13.56 0.46
N VAL A 212 3.25 -12.72 1.19
CA VAL A 212 3.33 -11.28 0.94
C VAL A 212 4.78 -10.90 0.65
N MET A 213 5.01 -10.16 -0.42
CA MET A 213 6.33 -9.68 -0.82
C MET A 213 6.31 -8.18 -1.00
N ILE A 214 7.38 -7.51 -0.55
CA ILE A 214 7.56 -6.07 -0.68
C ILE A 214 8.90 -5.83 -1.38
N ASP A 215 8.85 -5.18 -2.51
CA ASP A 215 10.01 -4.70 -3.25
C ASP A 215 10.39 -3.30 -2.79
N GLU A 216 11.68 -2.97 -2.72
CA GLU A 216 12.22 -1.68 -2.28
C GLU A 216 11.69 -1.25 -0.89
N PHE A 217 11.71 -2.16 0.08
CA PHE A 217 11.14 -1.92 1.41
C PHE A 217 11.73 -0.70 2.13
N GLN A 218 12.96 -0.27 1.81
CA GLN A 218 13.59 0.93 2.38
C GLN A 218 12.81 2.21 2.06
N ASP A 219 12.01 2.24 0.99
CA ASP A 219 11.21 3.39 0.60
C ASP A 219 9.80 3.36 1.23
N THR A 220 9.49 2.29 1.98
CA THR A 220 8.18 2.08 2.61
C THR A 220 7.96 3.06 3.76
N SER A 221 6.87 3.83 3.71
CA SER A 221 6.45 4.67 4.83
C SER A 221 5.99 3.84 6.03
N LEU A 222 6.02 4.45 7.23
CA LEU A 222 5.51 3.78 8.44
C LEU A 222 4.09 3.27 8.28
N GLN A 223 3.20 4.05 7.65
CA GLN A 223 1.82 3.63 7.41
C GLN A 223 1.70 2.45 6.45
N GLN A 224 2.48 2.44 5.38
CA GLN A 224 2.52 1.31 4.44
C GLN A 224 3.04 0.04 5.13
N TYR A 225 4.03 0.18 6.00
CA TYR A 225 4.50 -0.91 6.85
C TYR A 225 3.40 -1.41 7.80
N GLU A 226 2.74 -0.51 8.55
CA GLU A 226 1.64 -0.87 9.44
C GLU A 226 0.46 -1.51 8.70
N LEU A 227 0.17 -1.04 7.47
CA LEU A 227 -0.84 -1.64 6.61
C LEU A 227 -0.55 -3.12 6.32
N VAL A 228 0.67 -3.44 5.90
CA VAL A 228 1.06 -4.83 5.62
C VAL A 228 1.09 -5.65 6.91
N LYS A 229 1.68 -5.10 7.97
CA LYS A 229 1.77 -5.75 9.29
C LYS A 229 0.40 -6.12 9.87
N ALA A 230 -0.64 -5.34 9.56
CA ALA A 230 -1.99 -5.60 10.05
C ALA A 230 -2.60 -6.92 9.56
N PHE A 231 -2.14 -7.43 8.41
CA PHE A 231 -2.69 -8.67 7.84
C PHE A 231 -1.65 -9.69 7.38
N ALA A 232 -0.38 -9.31 7.18
CA ALA A 232 0.65 -10.25 6.74
C ALA A 232 0.86 -11.34 7.78
N GLY A 233 0.84 -12.59 7.32
CA GLY A 233 1.18 -13.75 8.14
C GLY A 233 2.70 -13.97 8.22
N ASN A 234 3.09 -15.22 8.53
CA ASN A 234 4.50 -15.58 8.72
C ASN A 234 5.35 -15.51 7.44
N ASN A 235 4.74 -15.63 6.24
CA ASN A 235 5.46 -15.66 4.97
C ASN A 235 5.57 -14.26 4.36
N LEU A 236 6.18 -13.34 5.10
CA LEU A 236 6.49 -11.99 4.63
C LEU A 236 7.93 -11.94 4.12
N CYS A 237 8.10 -11.58 2.85
CA CYS A 237 9.39 -11.34 2.25
C CYS A 237 9.54 -9.84 1.95
N ALA A 238 10.54 -9.20 2.53
CA ALA A 238 10.89 -7.81 2.27
C ALA A 238 12.28 -7.74 1.60
N GLU A 239 12.40 -6.91 0.59
CA GLU A 239 13.66 -6.64 -0.09
C GLU A 239 14.10 -5.20 0.17
N ILE A 240 15.37 -5.05 0.56
CA ILE A 240 15.99 -3.76 0.86
C ILE A 240 17.18 -3.55 -0.07
N GLY A 241 17.15 -2.41 -0.78
CA GLY A 241 18.31 -1.90 -1.49
C GLY A 241 19.33 -1.29 -0.54
N ARG A 242 20.62 -1.68 -0.63
CA ARG A 242 21.65 -0.89 0.04
C ARG A 242 21.80 0.44 -0.70
N ALA A 243 21.56 1.56 0.00
CA ALA A 243 22.07 2.84 -0.45
C ALA A 243 23.60 2.76 -0.60
N HIS A 244 24.14 3.28 -1.69
CA HIS A 244 25.57 3.50 -1.76
C HIS A 244 25.94 4.52 -0.67
N VAL A 245 26.72 4.06 0.32
CA VAL A 245 27.44 4.94 1.24
C VAL A 245 28.62 5.52 0.49
#